data_ce4984c1ae80f79d0dc1e9c9a9ff1ac8
#
_entry.id   ce4984c1ae80f79d0dc1e9c9a9ff1ac8
#
_cell.length_a   1.000
_cell.length_b   1.000
_cell.length_c   1.000
_cell.angle_alpha   90.00
_cell.angle_beta   90.00
_cell.angle_gamma   90.00
#
_symmetry.space_group_name_H-M   'P 1'
#
loop_
_entity.id
_entity.type
_entity.pdbx_description
1 polymer ?
#
loop_
_entity_poly.entity_id
_entity_poly.type
_entity_poly.pdbx_seq_one_letter_code
_entity_poly.pdbx_strand_id
1 'polypeptide(L)'
;MDEHPGVVLDAAPVTAEPVPHAQPFDPGPLTDEQLNQQISDTFPELFKLFHELGQRIAIEFGLNGSDAIALVKLDAPLTMKELGQRMGCDPSFITTIADSLEKHGLARREPSLRDRRSKNIVLTPEGEAVRDRLFRELMTRAPWCTALDTGERRCLLGLMRKMLRARGGR
;
A
#
# COMPACT_ATOMS: atom_id res chain seq x y z
N MET A 1 -22.01 -16.26 -23.46
CA MET A 1 -21.62 -14.85 -23.73
C MET A 1 -21.66 -14.19 -22.37
N ASP A 2 -20.57 -14.44 -21.58
CA ASP A 2 -20.46 -13.99 -20.19
C ASP A 2 -19.89 -12.57 -20.19
N GLU A 3 -20.74 -11.60 -19.88
CA GLU A 3 -20.31 -10.24 -19.59
C GLU A 3 -19.51 -10.27 -18.29
N HIS A 4 -18.20 -10.10 -18.41
CA HIS A 4 -17.36 -9.83 -17.24
C HIS A 4 -17.74 -8.46 -16.67
N PRO A 5 -18.00 -8.35 -15.35
CA PRO A 5 -18.15 -7.04 -14.74
C PRO A 5 -16.80 -6.32 -14.81
N GLY A 6 -16.70 -5.36 -15.74
CA GLY A 6 -15.54 -4.48 -15.85
C GLY A 6 -15.29 -3.76 -14.52
N VAL A 7 -14.03 -3.57 -14.19
CA VAL A 7 -13.62 -2.71 -13.06
C VAL A 7 -14.25 -1.34 -13.29
N VAL A 8 -15.09 -0.89 -12.35
CA VAL A 8 -15.78 0.41 -12.44
C VAL A 8 -14.75 1.51 -12.28
N LEU A 9 -14.28 2.06 -13.40
CA LEU A 9 -13.29 3.14 -13.43
C LEU A 9 -13.85 4.51 -13.05
N ASP A 10 -15.16 4.61 -12.80
CA ASP A 10 -15.88 5.88 -12.66
C ASP A 10 -16.35 6.18 -11.24
N ALA A 11 -15.53 5.85 -10.23
CA ALA A 11 -15.79 6.31 -8.87
C ALA A 11 -15.50 7.81 -8.80
N ALA A 12 -16.53 8.63 -8.60
CA ALA A 12 -16.40 10.04 -8.31
C ALA A 12 -15.47 10.26 -7.12
N PRO A 13 -14.64 11.31 -7.11
CA PRO A 13 -13.77 11.58 -5.98
C PRO A 13 -14.62 11.78 -4.71
N VAL A 14 -14.45 10.89 -3.74
CA VAL A 14 -15.04 11.09 -2.41
C VAL A 14 -14.32 12.29 -1.80
N THR A 15 -15.01 13.42 -1.70
CA THR A 15 -14.51 14.58 -0.99
C THR A 15 -14.41 14.22 0.50
N ALA A 16 -13.19 13.97 0.97
CA ALA A 16 -12.92 13.82 2.39
C ALA A 16 -13.24 15.16 3.07
N GLU A 17 -14.20 15.17 4.00
CA GLU A 17 -14.41 16.33 4.84
C GLU A 17 -13.10 16.66 5.59
N PRO A 18 -12.70 17.94 5.68
CA PRO A 18 -11.52 18.32 6.42
C PRO A 18 -11.70 17.93 7.89
N VAL A 19 -10.86 17.01 8.36
CA VAL A 19 -10.79 16.68 9.78
C VAL A 19 -10.34 17.94 10.51
N PRO A 20 -11.08 18.40 11.56
CA PRO A 20 -10.67 19.58 12.32
C PRO A 20 -9.24 19.36 12.82
N HIS A 21 -8.38 20.38 12.64
CA HIS A 21 -7.00 20.37 13.08
C HIS A 21 -6.94 19.99 14.56
N ALA A 22 -6.56 18.77 14.84
CA ALA A 22 -6.28 18.34 16.20
C ALA A 22 -5.13 19.20 16.71
N GLN A 23 -5.30 19.79 17.89
CA GLN A 23 -4.21 20.49 18.57
C GLN A 23 -3.03 19.52 18.69
N PRO A 24 -1.77 19.99 18.56
CA PRO A 24 -0.61 19.13 18.75
C PRO A 24 -0.79 18.38 20.07
N PHE A 25 -0.76 17.07 20.02
CA PHE A 25 -0.82 16.25 21.23
C PHE A 25 0.43 16.56 22.06
N ASP A 26 0.22 17.31 23.17
CA ASP A 26 1.23 17.50 24.18
C ASP A 26 0.97 16.47 25.30
N PRO A 27 1.74 15.38 25.36
CA PRO A 27 1.57 14.36 26.38
C PRO A 27 1.95 14.86 27.80
N GLY A 28 2.35 16.12 27.95
CA GLY A 28 2.95 16.62 29.17
C GLY A 28 4.33 16.00 29.48
N PRO A 29 4.89 16.23 30.66
CA PRO A 29 6.21 15.68 31.03
C PRO A 29 6.10 14.18 31.31
N LEU A 30 6.31 13.35 30.26
CA LEU A 30 6.43 11.90 30.39
C LEU A 30 7.87 11.51 30.73
N THR A 31 8.01 10.45 31.54
CA THR A 31 9.32 9.78 31.66
C THR A 31 9.68 9.07 30.35
N ASP A 32 10.96 8.77 30.13
CA ASP A 32 11.41 8.03 28.93
C ASP A 32 10.72 6.65 28.83
N GLU A 33 10.46 5.99 29.96
CA GLU A 33 9.76 4.71 29.99
C GLU A 33 8.29 4.86 29.53
N GLN A 34 7.57 5.86 30.04
CA GLN A 34 6.20 6.14 29.66
C GLN A 34 6.10 6.53 28.18
N LEU A 35 7.07 7.32 27.68
CA LEU A 35 7.13 7.69 26.26
C LEU A 35 7.34 6.48 25.36
N ASN A 36 8.30 5.60 25.72
CA ASN A 36 8.56 4.37 24.99
C ASN A 36 7.34 3.45 24.98
N GLN A 37 6.62 3.34 26.11
CA GLN A 37 5.40 2.54 26.18
C GLN A 37 4.32 3.12 25.24
N GLN A 38 4.05 4.42 25.29
CA GLN A 38 3.05 5.06 24.44
C GLN A 38 3.38 4.92 22.95
N ILE A 39 4.65 5.09 22.54
CA ILE A 39 5.08 4.85 21.16
C ILE A 39 4.80 3.41 20.74
N SER A 40 5.14 2.44 21.62
CA SER A 40 4.94 1.02 21.35
C SER A 40 3.45 0.65 21.19
N ASP A 41 2.57 1.28 21.96
CA ASP A 41 1.14 1.04 21.91
C ASP A 41 0.48 1.74 20.70
N THR A 42 0.91 2.97 20.38
CA THR A 42 0.32 3.78 19.30
C THR A 42 0.74 3.30 17.91
N PHE A 43 1.96 2.77 17.75
CA PHE A 43 2.47 2.37 16.45
C PHE A 43 1.63 1.27 15.76
N PRO A 44 1.22 0.18 16.44
CA PRO A 44 0.33 -0.82 15.86
C PRO A 44 -1.05 -0.27 15.46
N GLU A 45 -1.59 0.67 16.25
CA GLU A 45 -2.88 1.31 15.95
C GLU A 45 -2.80 2.13 14.67
N LEU A 46 -1.75 2.93 14.50
CA LEU A 46 -1.51 3.69 13.27
C LEU A 46 -1.35 2.77 12.05
N PHE A 47 -0.63 1.65 12.22
CA PHE A 47 -0.45 0.65 11.16
C PHE A 47 -1.79 0.00 10.78
N LYS A 48 -2.61 -0.35 11.78
CA LYS A 48 -3.96 -0.90 11.57
C LYS A 48 -4.84 0.09 10.80
N LEU A 49 -4.86 1.36 11.22
CA LEU A 49 -5.64 2.41 10.54
C LEU A 49 -5.24 2.54 9.06
N PHE A 50 -3.95 2.54 8.76
CA PHE A 50 -3.46 2.61 7.39
C PHE A 50 -3.80 1.35 6.58
N HIS A 51 -3.71 0.19 7.19
CA HIS A 51 -4.11 -1.09 6.57
C HIS A 51 -5.61 -1.11 6.23
N GLU A 52 -6.46 -0.71 7.17
CA GLU A 52 -7.92 -0.62 6.96
C GLU A 52 -8.28 0.38 5.85
N LEU A 53 -7.57 1.51 5.77
CA LEU A 53 -7.72 2.46 4.67
C LEU A 53 -7.40 1.79 3.33
N GLY A 54 -6.29 1.05 3.24
CA GLY A 54 -5.91 0.30 2.04
C GLY A 54 -6.96 -0.72 1.62
N GLN A 55 -7.56 -1.44 2.57
CA GLN A 55 -8.64 -2.38 2.32
C GLN A 55 -9.90 -1.70 1.77
N ARG A 56 -10.31 -0.58 2.37
CA ARG A 56 -11.47 0.20 1.89
C ARG A 56 -11.26 0.71 0.47
N ILE A 57 -10.09 1.27 0.19
CA ILE A 57 -9.75 1.74 -1.15
C ILE A 57 -9.77 0.58 -2.15
N ALA A 58 -9.19 -0.59 -1.81
CA ALA A 58 -9.23 -1.76 -2.67
C ALA A 58 -10.67 -2.15 -3.07
N ILE A 59 -11.59 -2.17 -2.10
CA ILE A 59 -13.02 -2.47 -2.33
C ILE A 59 -13.66 -1.44 -3.28
N GLU A 60 -13.33 -0.16 -3.17
CA GLU A 60 -13.81 0.91 -4.08
C GLU A 60 -13.41 0.64 -5.54
N PHE A 61 -12.32 -0.09 -5.77
CA PHE A 61 -11.84 -0.51 -7.10
C PHE A 61 -12.29 -1.93 -7.49
N GLY A 62 -13.17 -2.57 -6.72
CA GLY A 62 -13.62 -3.95 -6.97
C GLY A 62 -12.54 -4.99 -6.74
N LEU A 63 -11.51 -4.69 -5.95
CA LEU A 63 -10.37 -5.55 -5.67
C LEU A 63 -10.40 -6.01 -4.20
N ASN A 64 -9.76 -7.15 -3.93
CA ASN A 64 -9.38 -7.48 -2.57
C ASN A 64 -8.06 -6.78 -2.18
N GLY A 65 -7.77 -6.71 -0.88
CA GLY A 65 -6.60 -6.00 -0.40
C GLY A 65 -5.27 -6.58 -0.88
N SER A 66 -5.19 -7.91 -1.08
CA SER A 66 -3.97 -8.56 -1.56
C SER A 66 -3.67 -8.20 -3.01
N ASP A 67 -4.71 -8.16 -3.87
CA ASP A 67 -4.57 -7.76 -5.27
C ASP A 67 -4.17 -6.29 -5.38
N ALA A 68 -4.77 -5.40 -4.58
CA ALA A 68 -4.40 -4.00 -4.54
C ALA A 68 -2.94 -3.78 -4.08
N ILE A 69 -2.49 -4.51 -3.05
CA ILE A 69 -1.08 -4.47 -2.61
C ILE A 69 -0.15 -4.96 -3.73
N ALA A 70 -0.51 -6.06 -4.40
CA ALA A 70 0.29 -6.60 -5.51
C ALA A 70 0.40 -5.61 -6.67
N LEU A 71 -0.70 -4.95 -7.06
CA LEU A 71 -0.69 -3.89 -8.08
C LEU A 71 0.29 -2.77 -7.72
N VAL A 72 0.23 -2.28 -6.48
CA VAL A 72 1.14 -1.22 -6.01
C VAL A 72 2.61 -1.68 -5.98
N LYS A 73 2.87 -2.98 -5.74
CA LYS A 73 4.23 -3.54 -5.73
C LYS A 73 4.78 -3.87 -7.12
N LEU A 74 3.92 -3.95 -8.14
CA LEU A 74 4.29 -4.23 -9.54
C LEU A 74 4.68 -2.93 -10.27
N ASP A 75 5.75 -2.28 -9.81
CA ASP A 75 6.36 -1.10 -10.44
C ASP A 75 7.22 -1.44 -11.67
N ALA A 76 7.54 -2.72 -11.84
CA ALA A 76 8.28 -3.30 -12.96
C ALA A 76 7.88 -4.78 -13.13
N PRO A 77 8.24 -5.43 -14.27
CA PRO A 77 8.09 -6.88 -14.43
C PRO A 77 8.78 -7.66 -13.31
N LEU A 78 8.04 -8.49 -12.59
CA LEU A 78 8.55 -9.30 -11.49
C LEU A 78 8.21 -10.77 -11.69
N THR A 79 9.14 -11.66 -11.36
CA THR A 79 8.82 -13.08 -11.22
C THR A 79 7.90 -13.31 -10.01
N MET A 80 7.20 -14.46 -10.00
CA MET A 80 6.37 -14.88 -8.85
C MET A 80 7.15 -14.86 -7.54
N LYS A 81 8.42 -15.30 -7.59
CA LYS A 81 9.31 -15.31 -6.43
C LYS A 81 9.65 -13.90 -5.94
N GLU A 82 9.99 -12.99 -6.86
CA GLU A 82 10.31 -11.60 -6.51
C GLU A 82 9.09 -10.88 -5.93
N LEU A 83 7.91 -11.08 -6.53
CA LEU A 83 6.67 -10.51 -5.98
C LEU A 83 6.36 -11.06 -4.59
N GLY A 84 6.52 -12.38 -4.37
CA GLY A 84 6.37 -13.00 -3.06
C GLY A 84 7.31 -12.40 -2.01
N GLN A 85 8.57 -12.18 -2.37
CA GLN A 85 9.55 -11.53 -1.49
C GLN A 85 9.15 -10.09 -1.15
N ARG A 86 8.66 -9.30 -2.13
CA ARG A 86 8.19 -7.93 -1.90
C ARG A 86 6.93 -7.85 -1.03
N MET A 87 6.08 -8.87 -1.09
CA MET A 87 4.84 -8.96 -0.33
C MET A 87 5.00 -9.68 1.01
N GLY A 88 6.12 -10.37 1.23
CA GLY A 88 6.32 -11.21 2.42
C GLY A 88 5.39 -12.42 2.46
N CYS A 89 5.02 -12.98 1.29
CA CYS A 89 4.03 -14.04 1.13
C CYS A 89 4.64 -15.29 0.49
N ASP A 90 3.99 -16.44 0.75
CA ASP A 90 4.34 -17.71 0.09
C ASP A 90 4.09 -17.68 -1.41
N PRO A 91 4.91 -18.37 -2.23
CA PRO A 91 4.75 -18.44 -3.68
C PRO A 91 3.38 -18.97 -4.14
N SER A 92 2.77 -19.89 -3.38
CA SER A 92 1.43 -20.41 -3.67
C SER A 92 0.35 -19.33 -3.62
N PHE A 93 0.43 -18.45 -2.62
CA PHE A 93 -0.48 -17.33 -2.47
C PHE A 93 -0.32 -16.29 -3.60
N ILE A 94 0.92 -16.07 -4.04
CA ILE A 94 1.21 -15.19 -5.19
C ILE A 94 0.58 -15.72 -6.48
N THR A 95 0.52 -17.04 -6.65
CA THR A 95 -0.17 -17.65 -7.81
C THR A 95 -1.64 -17.26 -7.83
N THR A 96 -2.32 -17.34 -6.70
CA THR A 96 -3.74 -16.94 -6.57
C THR A 96 -3.94 -15.45 -6.89
N ILE A 97 -3.06 -14.59 -6.38
CA ILE A 97 -3.09 -13.15 -6.68
C ILE A 97 -2.89 -12.90 -8.18
N ALA A 98 -1.89 -13.54 -8.79
CA ALA A 98 -1.63 -13.38 -10.21
C ALA A 98 -2.82 -13.84 -11.08
N ASP A 99 -3.44 -14.97 -10.74
CA ASP A 99 -4.63 -15.47 -11.42
C ASP A 99 -5.81 -14.49 -11.28
N SER A 100 -5.97 -13.89 -10.10
CA SER A 100 -6.97 -12.87 -9.84
C SER A 100 -6.74 -11.61 -10.68
N LEU A 101 -5.51 -11.10 -10.71
CA LEU A 101 -5.16 -9.91 -11.51
C LEU A 101 -5.30 -10.16 -13.02
N GLU A 102 -4.96 -11.37 -13.51
CA GLU A 102 -5.19 -11.77 -14.90
C GLU A 102 -6.69 -11.82 -15.22
N LYS A 103 -7.50 -12.39 -14.33
CA LYS A 103 -8.96 -12.45 -14.48
C LYS A 103 -9.59 -11.06 -14.56
N HIS A 104 -9.06 -10.09 -13.81
CA HIS A 104 -9.50 -8.70 -13.87
C HIS A 104 -8.90 -7.91 -15.06
N GLY A 105 -8.05 -8.52 -15.87
CA GLY A 105 -7.39 -7.85 -16.99
C GLY A 105 -6.30 -6.85 -16.59
N LEU A 106 -5.89 -6.85 -15.31
CA LEU A 106 -4.95 -5.86 -14.75
C LEU A 106 -3.49 -6.28 -14.86
N ALA A 107 -3.23 -7.57 -15.02
CA ALA A 107 -1.90 -8.10 -15.23
C ALA A 107 -1.92 -9.24 -16.25
N ARG A 108 -0.73 -9.62 -16.73
CA ARG A 108 -0.53 -10.79 -17.59
C ARG A 108 0.80 -11.45 -17.26
N ARG A 109 0.91 -12.74 -17.56
CA ARG A 109 2.16 -13.48 -17.45
C ARG A 109 2.92 -13.43 -18.78
N GLU A 110 4.20 -13.07 -18.73
CA GLU A 110 5.11 -13.07 -19.87
C GLU A 110 6.34 -13.93 -19.60
N PRO A 111 6.97 -14.54 -20.63
CA PRO A 111 8.25 -15.20 -20.45
C PRO A 111 9.29 -14.22 -19.89
N SER A 112 10.05 -14.63 -18.89
CA SER A 112 11.15 -13.81 -18.38
C SER A 112 12.30 -13.75 -19.38
N LEU A 113 12.79 -12.54 -19.65
CA LEU A 113 13.99 -12.34 -20.49
C LEU A 113 15.27 -12.81 -19.79
N ARG A 114 15.26 -12.91 -18.45
CA ARG A 114 16.43 -13.34 -17.65
C ARG A 114 16.52 -14.85 -17.48
N ASP A 115 15.37 -15.51 -17.41
CA ASP A 115 15.29 -16.97 -17.26
C ASP A 115 14.05 -17.48 -18.01
N ARG A 116 14.26 -18.17 -19.12
CA ARG A 116 13.20 -18.74 -19.96
C ARG A 116 12.31 -19.76 -19.25
N ARG A 117 12.73 -20.28 -18.09
CA ARG A 117 11.95 -21.22 -17.26
C ARG A 117 11.00 -20.49 -16.31
N SER A 118 11.18 -19.20 -16.14
CA SER A 118 10.34 -18.37 -15.26
C SER A 118 9.41 -17.46 -16.07
N LYS A 119 8.28 -17.10 -15.46
CA LYS A 119 7.36 -16.10 -16.01
C LYS A 119 7.37 -14.86 -15.12
N ASN A 120 7.36 -13.70 -15.75
CA ASN A 120 7.12 -12.43 -15.08
C ASN A 120 5.63 -12.14 -15.05
N ILE A 121 5.19 -11.47 -14.00
CA ILE A 121 3.93 -10.77 -13.94
C ILE A 121 4.20 -9.34 -14.39
N VAL A 122 3.38 -8.87 -15.34
CA VAL A 122 3.50 -7.53 -15.93
C VAL A 122 2.12 -6.89 -15.89
N LEU A 123 2.04 -5.63 -15.50
CA LEU A 123 0.78 -4.90 -15.57
C LEU A 123 0.37 -4.67 -17.02
N THR A 124 -0.93 -4.69 -17.26
CA THR A 124 -1.51 -4.18 -18.50
C THR A 124 -1.59 -2.65 -18.41
N PRO A 125 -1.82 -1.93 -19.51
CA PRO A 125 -2.07 -0.48 -19.46
C PRO A 125 -3.21 -0.12 -18.51
N GLU A 126 -4.27 -0.95 -18.43
CA GLU A 126 -5.35 -0.79 -17.47
C GLU A 126 -4.88 -1.01 -16.03
N GLY A 127 -4.08 -2.06 -15.81
CA GLY A 127 -3.46 -2.32 -14.50
C GLY A 127 -2.57 -1.18 -14.03
N GLU A 128 -1.80 -0.55 -14.92
CA GLU A 128 -1.01 0.64 -14.61
C GLU A 128 -1.90 1.82 -14.21
N ALA A 129 -2.96 2.08 -14.96
CA ALA A 129 -3.91 3.15 -14.66
C ALA A 129 -4.61 2.93 -13.30
N VAL A 130 -5.04 1.69 -13.01
CA VAL A 130 -5.65 1.32 -11.72
C VAL A 130 -4.63 1.46 -10.59
N ARG A 131 -3.39 0.97 -10.75
CA ARG A 131 -2.32 1.13 -9.77
C ARG A 131 -2.07 2.60 -9.41
N ASP A 132 -1.98 3.46 -10.42
CA ASP A 132 -1.68 4.88 -10.22
C ASP A 132 -2.84 5.60 -9.51
N ARG A 133 -4.08 5.20 -9.79
CA ARG A 133 -5.26 5.71 -9.07
C ARG A 133 -5.29 5.21 -7.62
N LEU A 134 -5.09 3.91 -7.39
CA LEU A 134 -4.99 3.32 -6.05
C LEU A 134 -3.93 4.02 -5.20
N PHE A 135 -2.74 4.19 -5.77
CA PHE A 135 -1.64 4.86 -5.08
C PHE A 135 -1.97 6.31 -4.74
N ARG A 136 -2.61 7.04 -5.65
CA ARG A 136 -3.03 8.42 -5.45
C ARG A 136 -4.06 8.52 -4.32
N GLU A 137 -5.10 7.69 -4.35
CA GLU A 137 -6.12 7.65 -3.31
C GLU A 137 -5.52 7.32 -1.93
N LEU A 138 -4.64 6.32 -1.89
CA LEU A 138 -3.95 5.95 -0.66
C LEU A 138 -3.09 7.09 -0.12
N MET A 139 -2.35 7.79 -0.99
CA MET A 139 -1.47 8.89 -0.57
C MET A 139 -2.24 10.14 -0.15
N THR A 140 -3.37 10.44 -0.77
CA THR A 140 -4.19 11.61 -0.39
C THR A 140 -4.98 11.39 0.90
N ARG A 141 -5.38 10.13 1.18
CA ARG A 141 -6.22 9.76 2.33
C ARG A 141 -5.41 9.19 3.51
N ALA A 142 -4.10 9.03 3.35
CA ALA A 142 -3.24 8.51 4.41
C ALA A 142 -3.25 9.42 5.66
N PRO A 143 -3.20 8.86 6.89
CA PRO A 143 -3.28 9.62 8.13
C PRO A 143 -2.28 10.79 8.19
N TRP A 144 -1.05 10.57 7.73
CA TRP A 144 -0.03 11.64 7.68
C TRP A 144 -0.30 12.72 6.63
N CYS A 145 -1.18 12.48 5.66
CA CYS A 145 -1.58 13.49 4.68
C CYS A 145 -2.78 14.31 5.15
N THR A 146 -3.65 13.71 5.96
CA THR A 146 -4.89 14.34 6.44
C THR A 146 -4.72 15.02 7.79
N ALA A 147 -3.85 14.50 8.66
CA ALA A 147 -3.68 15.00 10.03
C ALA A 147 -2.45 15.88 10.24
N LEU A 148 -1.44 15.81 9.35
CA LEU A 148 -0.17 16.51 9.52
C LEU A 148 0.04 17.60 8.48
N ASP A 149 0.58 18.74 8.89
CA ASP A 149 1.07 19.76 7.99
C ASP A 149 2.40 19.35 7.29
N THR A 150 2.89 20.20 6.38
CA THR A 150 4.12 19.89 5.62
C THR A 150 5.36 19.83 6.51
N GLY A 151 5.44 20.64 7.56
CA GLY A 151 6.58 20.66 8.50
C GLY A 151 6.62 19.40 9.34
N GLU A 152 5.47 19.02 9.90
CA GLU A 152 5.28 17.81 10.68
C GLU A 152 5.58 16.54 9.86
N ARG A 153 5.12 16.48 8.60
CA ARG A 153 5.46 15.36 7.68
C ARG A 153 6.96 15.25 7.42
N ARG A 154 7.67 16.38 7.28
CA ARG A 154 9.14 16.39 7.13
C ARG A 154 9.82 15.87 8.38
N CYS A 155 9.36 16.29 9.57
CA CYS A 155 9.86 15.83 10.85
C CYS A 155 9.66 14.32 10.99
N LEU A 156 8.44 13.83 10.79
CA LEU A 156 8.08 12.41 10.84
C LEU A 156 8.98 11.58 9.90
N LEU A 157 9.13 12.01 8.64
CA LEU A 157 10.01 11.33 7.68
C LEU A 157 11.46 11.27 8.16
N GLY A 158 11.95 12.36 8.77
CA GLY A 158 13.31 12.44 9.34
C GLY A 158 13.50 11.41 10.48
N LEU A 159 12.53 11.31 11.38
CA LEU A 159 12.54 10.36 12.52
C LEU A 159 12.48 8.91 12.01
N MET A 160 11.58 8.60 11.08
CA MET A 160 11.48 7.27 10.48
C MET A 160 12.80 6.85 9.80
N ARG A 161 13.42 7.74 9.03
CA ARG A 161 14.71 7.47 8.38
C ARG A 161 15.85 7.28 9.40
N LYS A 162 15.83 8.01 10.52
CA LYS A 162 16.80 7.82 11.61
C LYS A 162 16.69 6.44 12.24
N MET A 163 15.45 5.98 12.52
CA MET A 163 15.20 4.63 13.07
C MET A 163 15.66 3.52 12.12
N LEU A 164 15.34 3.66 10.81
CA LEU A 164 15.73 2.67 9.80
C LEU A 164 17.26 2.56 9.64
N ARG A 165 17.99 3.68 9.70
CA ARG A 165 19.46 3.69 9.63
C ARG A 165 20.13 3.04 10.84
N ALA A 166 19.57 3.19 12.02
CA ALA A 166 20.10 2.57 13.24
C ALA A 166 20.10 1.02 13.16
N ARG A 167 19.24 0.42 12.32
CA ARG A 167 19.17 -1.03 12.10
C ARG A 167 20.27 -1.56 11.15
N GLY A 168 20.82 -0.73 10.29
CA GLY A 168 21.84 -1.12 9.30
C GLY A 168 23.28 -1.15 9.81
N GLY A 169 23.52 -0.86 11.08
CA GLY A 169 24.84 -0.75 11.71
C GLY A 169 25.24 -1.94 12.60
N ARG A 170 24.69 -3.14 12.37
CA ARG A 170 25.13 -4.39 13.01
C ARG A 170 25.59 -5.40 12.00
#